data_82de3bb23c5f9ff9fdc96e74ac300f9c
#
_entry.id   82de3bb23c5f9ff9fdc96e74ac300f9c
#
_cell.length_a   1.000
_cell.length_b   1.000
_cell.length_c   1.000
_cell.angle_alpha   90.00
_cell.angle_beta   90.00
_cell.angle_gamma   90.00
#
_symmetry.space_group_name_H-M   'P 1'
#
loop_
_entity.id
_entity.type
_entity.pdbx_description
1 polymer ?
#
loop_
_entity_poly.entity_id
_entity_poly.type
_entity_poly.pdbx_seq_one_letter_code
_entity_poly.pdbx_strand_id
1 'polypeptide(L)'
;MCIHVQSITYMHPDKDVLFSNVSFTISKGQKVALIGNNGSGKSTLMRLITKELLPSEGQIICPDIPYSIPQHFGQFNHLKVDGALGIERKLYALHAILQGDASIEHFTALADDWEIEEKAVAALNEWGLAEVPLSYPMHLLSGGEKTKVFLAGITIYSPAFILMDEPTNHLDDESRIRLYRFITTAAAGILVVSHDRTLLNLLSSTYELTAKGVTYYA
;
A
#
# COMPACT_ATOMS: atom_id res chain seq x y z
N MET A 1 -4.44 17.33 -5.93
CA MET A 1 -3.35 16.48 -5.44
C MET A 1 -3.21 15.31 -6.39
N CYS A 2 -2.01 15.01 -6.88
CA CYS A 2 -1.77 13.96 -7.87
C CYS A 2 -0.33 13.41 -7.74
N ILE A 3 -0.16 12.16 -8.20
CA ILE A 3 1.14 11.56 -8.45
C ILE A 3 1.48 11.85 -9.91
N HIS A 4 2.62 12.48 -10.17
CA HIS A 4 3.16 12.70 -11.50
C HIS A 4 4.41 11.84 -11.69
N VAL A 5 4.37 10.96 -12.66
CA VAL A 5 5.52 10.20 -13.17
C VAL A 5 5.94 10.84 -14.47
N GLN A 6 7.20 11.30 -14.55
CA GLN A 6 7.69 12.10 -15.68
C GLN A 6 8.93 11.48 -16.28
N SER A 7 8.78 10.90 -17.48
CA SER A 7 9.85 10.35 -18.32
C SER A 7 10.82 9.43 -17.58
N ILE A 8 10.29 8.61 -16.66
CA ILE A 8 11.17 7.73 -15.88
C ILE A 8 11.70 6.57 -16.71
N THR A 9 12.98 6.33 -16.54
CA THR A 9 13.70 5.15 -17.03
C THR A 9 14.26 4.39 -15.82
N TYR A 10 14.16 3.08 -15.83
CA TYR A 10 14.79 2.24 -14.82
C TYR A 10 15.66 1.17 -15.45
N MET A 11 16.90 1.13 -15.01
CA MET A 11 17.91 0.13 -15.36
C MET A 11 18.26 -0.69 -14.13
N HIS A 12 18.40 -1.99 -14.30
CA HIS A 12 18.98 -2.86 -13.29
C HIS A 12 20.47 -2.57 -13.06
N PRO A 13 21.09 -3.01 -11.95
CA PRO A 13 22.51 -2.83 -11.67
C PRO A 13 23.44 -3.41 -12.76
N ASP A 14 22.99 -4.44 -13.49
CA ASP A 14 23.66 -5.05 -14.64
C ASP A 14 23.52 -4.23 -15.95
N LYS A 15 22.88 -3.07 -15.88
CA LYS A 15 22.62 -2.12 -16.97
C LYS A 15 21.55 -2.55 -17.98
N ASP A 16 20.79 -3.61 -17.71
CA ASP A 16 19.63 -3.94 -18.53
C ASP A 16 18.48 -2.96 -18.26
N VAL A 17 17.97 -2.36 -19.32
CA VAL A 17 16.83 -1.42 -19.24
C VAL A 17 15.54 -2.21 -19.06
N LEU A 18 14.89 -2.03 -17.92
CA LEU A 18 13.60 -2.67 -17.64
C LEU A 18 12.46 -1.98 -18.38
N PHE A 19 12.42 -0.64 -18.31
CA PHE A 19 11.52 0.22 -19.09
C PHE A 19 12.12 1.61 -19.23
N SER A 20 11.66 2.35 -20.25
CA SER A 20 12.13 3.70 -20.55
C SER A 20 10.97 4.65 -20.85
N ASN A 21 11.18 5.94 -20.56
CA ASN A 21 10.27 7.03 -20.90
C ASN A 21 8.81 6.82 -20.43
N VAL A 22 8.63 6.31 -19.22
CA VAL A 22 7.30 6.10 -18.61
C VAL A 22 6.81 7.43 -18.05
N SER A 23 5.63 7.89 -18.52
CA SER A 23 5.00 9.14 -18.07
C SER A 23 3.50 8.93 -17.90
N PHE A 24 2.98 9.25 -16.72
CA PHE A 24 1.53 9.26 -16.43
C PHE A 24 1.22 10.05 -15.16
N THR A 25 -0.06 10.26 -14.95
CA THR A 25 -0.55 10.98 -13.77
C THR A 25 -1.71 10.23 -13.14
N ILE A 26 -1.73 10.17 -11.81
CA ILE A 26 -2.86 9.65 -11.03
C ILE A 26 -3.39 10.76 -10.16
N SER A 27 -4.64 11.14 -10.34
CA SER A 27 -5.31 12.16 -9.53
C SER A 27 -5.96 11.53 -8.29
N LYS A 28 -6.12 12.33 -7.22
CA LYS A 28 -6.92 11.91 -6.06
C LYS A 28 -8.33 11.52 -6.52
N GLY A 29 -8.85 10.41 -6.00
CA GLY A 29 -10.16 9.85 -6.40
C GLY A 29 -10.13 8.96 -7.64
N GLN A 30 -9.11 9.03 -8.48
CA GLN A 30 -8.98 8.19 -9.67
C GLN A 30 -8.64 6.75 -9.29
N LYS A 31 -9.25 5.78 -9.98
CA LYS A 31 -9.02 4.34 -9.81
C LYS A 31 -8.41 3.79 -11.09
N VAL A 32 -7.16 3.36 -11.02
CA VAL A 32 -6.35 3.05 -12.20
C VAL A 32 -5.81 1.63 -12.13
N ALA A 33 -5.94 0.88 -13.21
CA ALA A 33 -5.23 -0.37 -13.40
C ALA A 33 -3.83 -0.14 -13.99
N LEU A 34 -2.86 -0.89 -13.52
CA LEU A 34 -1.55 -1.05 -14.16
C LEU A 34 -1.41 -2.48 -14.65
N ILE A 35 -1.47 -2.67 -15.95
CA ILE A 35 -1.33 -3.97 -16.58
C ILE A 35 -0.01 -4.07 -17.35
N GLY A 36 0.33 -5.24 -17.84
CA GLY A 36 1.52 -5.53 -18.64
C GLY A 36 2.00 -6.95 -18.41
N ASN A 37 2.87 -7.44 -19.27
CA ASN A 37 3.41 -8.79 -19.20
C ASN A 37 4.15 -9.05 -17.87
N ASN A 38 4.28 -10.34 -17.49
CA ASN A 38 5.12 -10.70 -16.36
C ASN A 38 6.56 -10.25 -16.63
N GLY A 39 7.20 -9.64 -15.63
CA GLY A 39 8.54 -9.08 -15.78
C GLY A 39 8.59 -7.69 -16.44
N SER A 40 7.47 -7.08 -16.85
CA SER A 40 7.48 -5.73 -17.44
C SER A 40 7.87 -4.61 -16.45
N GLY A 41 8.01 -4.91 -15.16
CA GLY A 41 8.44 -3.95 -14.16
C GLY A 41 7.31 -3.28 -13.37
N LYS A 42 6.09 -3.81 -13.36
CA LYS A 42 4.95 -3.24 -12.60
C LYS A 42 5.26 -3.03 -11.12
N SER A 43 5.73 -4.06 -10.43
CA SER A 43 6.12 -3.95 -9.01
C SER A 43 7.34 -3.03 -8.81
N THR A 44 8.28 -3.01 -9.77
CA THR A 44 9.40 -2.05 -9.75
C THR A 44 8.91 -0.62 -9.87
N LEU A 45 7.95 -0.35 -10.76
CA LEU A 45 7.34 0.97 -10.92
C LEU A 45 6.63 1.40 -9.64
N MET A 46 5.91 0.50 -8.96
CA MET A 46 5.32 0.80 -7.65
C MET A 46 6.37 1.16 -6.61
N ARG A 47 7.48 0.41 -6.54
CA ARG A 47 8.60 0.70 -5.61
C ARG A 47 9.32 2.01 -5.93
N LEU A 48 9.34 2.45 -7.17
CA LEU A 48 9.82 3.79 -7.55
C LEU A 48 8.85 4.88 -7.06
N ILE A 49 7.53 4.66 -7.15
CA ILE A 49 6.53 5.60 -6.67
C ILE A 49 6.55 5.71 -5.14
N THR A 50 6.79 4.62 -4.42
CA THR A 50 6.97 4.62 -2.95
C THR A 50 8.33 5.11 -2.49
N LYS A 51 9.23 5.45 -3.42
CA LYS A 51 10.62 5.88 -3.16
C LYS A 51 11.51 4.82 -2.51
N GLU A 52 11.12 3.55 -2.55
CA GLU A 52 11.97 2.43 -2.16
C GLU A 52 13.13 2.20 -3.15
N LEU A 53 12.92 2.62 -4.40
CA LEU A 53 13.91 2.65 -5.45
C LEU A 53 14.00 4.05 -6.05
N LEU A 54 15.15 4.37 -6.64
CA LEU A 54 15.31 5.62 -7.39
C LEU A 54 15.29 5.32 -8.90
N PRO A 55 14.65 6.16 -9.71
CA PRO A 55 14.71 6.02 -11.16
C PRO A 55 16.13 6.33 -11.66
N SER A 56 16.53 5.69 -12.78
CA SER A 56 17.80 5.99 -13.44
C SER A 56 17.76 7.33 -14.15
N GLU A 57 16.59 7.70 -14.69
CA GLU A 57 16.32 8.99 -15.33
C GLU A 57 14.87 9.40 -15.06
N GLY A 58 14.60 10.71 -15.20
CA GLY A 58 13.28 11.29 -14.95
C GLY A 58 13.02 11.55 -13.48
N GLN A 59 11.76 11.82 -13.14
CA GLN A 59 11.37 12.13 -11.77
C GLN A 59 9.95 11.70 -11.45
N ILE A 60 9.69 11.43 -10.16
CA ILE A 60 8.37 11.18 -9.62
C ILE A 60 8.04 12.25 -8.59
N ILE A 61 6.98 13.01 -8.85
CA ILE A 61 6.47 14.04 -7.95
C ILE A 61 5.23 13.48 -7.27
N CYS A 62 5.32 13.28 -5.97
CA CYS A 62 4.22 12.83 -5.13
C CYS A 62 4.20 13.69 -3.86
N PRO A 63 3.06 14.31 -3.51
CA PRO A 63 2.98 15.16 -2.31
C PRO A 63 3.28 14.40 -1.02
N ASP A 64 2.76 13.17 -0.93
CA ASP A 64 2.97 12.26 0.19
C ASP A 64 3.35 10.88 -0.34
N ILE A 65 4.10 10.10 0.43
CA ILE A 65 4.41 8.71 0.07
C ILE A 65 3.10 7.90 0.09
N PRO A 66 2.74 7.24 -1.03
CA PRO A 66 1.54 6.43 -1.09
C PRO A 66 1.59 5.26 -0.11
N TYR A 67 0.44 4.88 0.42
CA TYR A 67 0.32 3.64 1.18
C TYR A 67 0.39 2.45 0.21
N SER A 68 1.24 1.47 0.50
CA SER A 68 1.46 0.33 -0.39
C SER A 68 1.05 -0.99 0.24
N ILE A 69 0.30 -1.78 -0.52
CA ILE A 69 0.01 -3.18 -0.22
C ILE A 69 0.85 -4.04 -1.15
N PRO A 70 1.91 -4.70 -0.65
CA PRO A 70 2.80 -5.47 -1.48
C PRO A 70 2.22 -6.84 -1.85
N GLN A 71 2.67 -7.42 -2.97
CA GLN A 71 2.31 -8.77 -3.38
C GLN A 71 2.86 -9.85 -2.42
N HIS A 72 4.06 -9.63 -1.87
CA HIS A 72 4.74 -10.57 -0.99
C HIS A 72 4.97 -9.96 0.38
N PHE A 73 4.74 -10.75 1.42
CA PHE A 73 4.83 -10.30 2.82
C PHE A 73 6.06 -10.85 3.55
N GLY A 74 6.97 -11.55 2.88
CA GLY A 74 8.12 -12.21 3.50
C GLY A 74 8.99 -11.28 4.33
N GLN A 75 9.18 -10.04 3.87
CA GLN A 75 9.94 -9.02 4.58
C GLN A 75 9.33 -8.58 5.91
N PHE A 76 8.04 -8.82 6.13
CA PHE A 76 7.33 -8.47 7.37
C PHE A 76 7.20 -9.64 8.36
N ASN A 77 7.65 -10.85 7.99
CA ASN A 77 7.49 -12.04 8.82
C ASN A 77 8.18 -11.96 10.19
N HIS A 78 9.19 -11.13 10.34
CA HIS A 78 9.90 -10.91 11.59
C HIS A 78 9.19 -9.92 12.54
N LEU A 79 8.15 -9.24 12.04
CA LEU A 79 7.39 -8.25 12.79
C LEU A 79 6.16 -8.89 13.48
N LYS A 80 5.59 -8.13 14.40
CA LYS A 80 4.22 -8.30 14.89
C LYS A 80 3.26 -7.47 14.02
N VAL A 81 1.96 -7.61 14.23
CA VAL A 81 0.92 -6.86 13.51
C VAL A 81 1.08 -5.34 13.70
N ASP A 82 1.33 -4.88 14.93
CA ASP A 82 1.62 -3.48 15.25
C ASP A 82 2.83 -2.93 14.48
N GLY A 83 3.90 -3.72 14.41
CA GLY A 83 5.10 -3.38 13.64
C GLY A 83 4.85 -3.36 12.13
N ALA A 84 4.08 -4.31 11.59
CA ALA A 84 3.70 -4.34 10.17
C ALA A 84 2.79 -3.17 9.80
N LEU A 85 1.91 -2.74 10.71
CA LEU A 85 1.10 -1.54 10.57
C LEU A 85 1.90 -0.24 10.79
N GLY A 86 3.14 -0.32 11.31
CA GLY A 86 3.98 0.85 11.60
C GLY A 86 3.52 1.68 12.81
N ILE A 87 2.71 1.09 13.71
CA ILE A 87 2.15 1.76 14.90
C ILE A 87 2.84 1.36 16.20
N GLU A 88 3.77 0.41 16.18
CA GLU A 88 4.45 -0.14 17.37
C GLU A 88 5.01 0.96 18.28
N ARG A 89 5.69 1.96 17.70
CA ARG A 89 6.28 3.06 18.45
C ARG A 89 5.22 3.94 19.13
N LYS A 90 4.08 4.17 18.46
CA LYS A 90 2.97 4.94 19.04
C LYS A 90 2.30 4.17 20.18
N LEU A 91 2.07 2.87 20.00
CA LEU A 91 1.50 2.01 21.04
C LEU A 91 2.39 1.92 22.27
N TYR A 92 3.70 1.76 22.06
CA TYR A 92 4.66 1.78 23.17
C TYR A 92 4.59 3.11 23.93
N ALA A 93 4.59 4.24 23.22
CA ALA A 93 4.51 5.57 23.83
C ALA A 93 3.19 5.77 24.58
N LEU A 94 2.06 5.35 24.01
CA LEU A 94 0.75 5.41 24.65
C LEU A 94 0.75 4.64 25.99
N HIS A 95 1.21 3.39 25.97
CA HIS A 95 1.25 2.56 27.16
C HIS A 95 2.22 3.10 28.22
N ALA A 96 3.38 3.64 27.82
CA ALA A 96 4.34 4.26 28.75
C ALA A 96 3.72 5.49 29.45
N ILE A 97 3.04 6.36 28.71
CA ILE A 97 2.36 7.54 29.28
C ILE A 97 1.25 7.11 30.26
N LEU A 98 0.44 6.11 29.89
CA LEU A 98 -0.62 5.59 30.76
C LEU A 98 -0.08 4.96 32.05
N GLN A 99 1.17 4.47 32.04
CA GLN A 99 1.87 3.95 33.22
C GLN A 99 2.58 5.06 34.05
N GLY A 100 2.47 6.33 33.62
CA GLY A 100 3.01 7.48 34.35
C GLY A 100 4.35 8.01 33.85
N ASP A 101 4.89 7.45 32.74
CA ASP A 101 6.10 8.01 32.09
C ASP A 101 5.73 9.20 31.20
N ALA A 102 5.79 10.39 31.78
CA ALA A 102 5.48 11.66 31.11
C ALA A 102 6.68 12.25 30.36
N SER A 103 7.57 11.42 29.83
CA SER A 103 8.71 11.92 29.05
C SER A 103 8.27 12.57 27.73
N ILE A 104 8.96 13.65 27.33
CA ILE A 104 8.64 14.39 26.10
C ILE A 104 8.79 13.53 24.84
N GLU A 105 9.63 12.51 24.91
CA GLU A 105 9.87 11.56 23.82
C GLU A 105 8.62 10.73 23.50
N HIS A 106 7.89 10.29 24.54
CA HIS A 106 6.65 9.54 24.37
C HIS A 106 5.52 10.41 23.81
N PHE A 107 5.36 11.63 24.30
CA PHE A 107 4.38 12.57 23.72
C PHE A 107 4.69 12.87 22.27
N THR A 108 5.96 13.07 21.92
CA THR A 108 6.39 13.31 20.54
C THR A 108 6.12 12.09 19.66
N ALA A 109 6.38 10.87 20.16
CA ALA A 109 6.17 9.62 19.41
C ALA A 109 4.68 9.33 19.20
N LEU A 110 3.84 9.62 20.21
CA LEU A 110 2.38 9.46 20.14
C LEU A 110 1.75 10.44 19.16
N ALA A 111 2.30 11.67 19.07
CA ALA A 111 1.83 12.74 18.16
C ALA A 111 0.31 12.98 18.26
N ASP A 112 -0.21 13.09 19.49
CA ASP A 112 -1.62 13.26 19.85
C ASP A 112 -2.60 12.18 19.36
N ASP A 113 -2.10 11.04 18.91
CA ASP A 113 -2.93 9.93 18.42
C ASP A 113 -3.33 8.96 19.55
N TRP A 114 -4.04 9.51 20.55
CA TRP A 114 -4.44 8.78 21.76
C TRP A 114 -5.34 7.58 21.51
N GLU A 115 -6.03 7.54 20.36
CA GLU A 115 -6.95 6.48 19.98
C GLU A 115 -6.31 5.45 19.04
N ILE A 116 -4.97 5.46 18.88
CA ILE A 116 -4.28 4.62 17.88
C ILE A 116 -4.56 3.13 18.08
N GLU A 117 -4.61 2.66 19.34
CA GLU A 117 -4.89 1.26 19.66
C GLU A 117 -6.32 0.88 19.28
N GLU A 118 -7.30 1.69 19.66
CA GLU A 118 -8.71 1.49 19.38
C GLU A 118 -8.98 1.53 17.87
N LYS A 119 -8.39 2.49 17.16
CA LYS A 119 -8.46 2.60 15.69
C LYS A 119 -7.89 1.38 15.01
N ALA A 120 -6.75 0.88 15.48
CA ALA A 120 -6.10 -0.29 14.91
C ALA A 120 -6.93 -1.56 15.11
N VAL A 121 -7.45 -1.78 16.32
CA VAL A 121 -8.34 -2.91 16.64
C VAL A 121 -9.63 -2.82 15.81
N ALA A 122 -10.25 -1.65 15.71
CA ALA A 122 -11.46 -1.46 14.90
C ALA A 122 -11.19 -1.75 13.41
N ALA A 123 -10.05 -1.28 12.88
CA ALA A 123 -9.65 -1.53 11.50
C ALA A 123 -9.40 -3.02 11.22
N LEU A 124 -8.76 -3.75 12.15
CA LEU A 124 -8.59 -5.20 12.03
C LEU A 124 -9.94 -5.92 12.04
N ASN A 125 -10.85 -5.51 12.93
CA ASN A 125 -12.22 -6.07 13.01
C ASN A 125 -12.99 -5.87 11.71
N GLU A 126 -12.87 -4.69 11.09
CA GLU A 126 -13.48 -4.37 9.80
C GLU A 126 -13.06 -5.37 8.71
N TRP A 127 -11.82 -5.86 8.76
CA TRP A 127 -11.28 -6.85 7.81
C TRP A 127 -11.41 -8.30 8.28
N GLY A 128 -12.19 -8.56 9.35
CA GLY A 128 -12.47 -9.92 9.85
C GLY A 128 -11.30 -10.53 10.61
N LEU A 129 -10.47 -9.70 11.26
CA LEU A 129 -9.34 -10.10 12.11
C LEU A 129 -9.59 -9.76 13.58
N ALA A 130 -10.85 -9.88 14.05
CA ALA A 130 -11.26 -9.56 15.43
C ALA A 130 -10.44 -10.30 16.50
N GLU A 131 -10.08 -11.55 16.23
CA GLU A 131 -9.35 -12.42 17.15
C GLU A 131 -7.81 -12.28 17.04
N VAL A 132 -7.32 -11.40 16.16
CA VAL A 132 -5.88 -11.21 15.97
C VAL A 132 -5.40 -10.01 16.78
N PRO A 133 -4.66 -10.23 17.88
CA PRO A 133 -4.14 -9.11 18.68
C PRO A 133 -3.03 -8.37 17.92
N LEU A 134 -2.85 -7.10 18.24
CA LEU A 134 -1.79 -6.26 17.65
C LEU A 134 -0.38 -6.82 17.87
N SER A 135 -0.18 -7.55 19.00
CA SER A 135 1.08 -8.23 19.33
C SER A 135 1.28 -9.56 18.59
N TYR A 136 0.33 -10.00 17.74
CA TYR A 136 0.41 -11.29 17.06
C TYR A 136 1.53 -11.32 16.01
N PRO A 137 2.35 -12.41 15.94
CA PRO A 137 3.45 -12.48 14.99
C PRO A 137 2.96 -12.64 13.55
N MET A 138 3.46 -11.81 12.63
CA MET A 138 3.07 -11.84 11.22
C MET A 138 3.37 -13.18 10.52
N HIS A 139 4.43 -13.90 10.93
CA HIS A 139 4.77 -15.20 10.31
C HIS A 139 3.75 -16.30 10.56
N LEU A 140 2.91 -16.17 11.60
CA LEU A 140 1.84 -17.13 11.92
C LEU A 140 0.54 -16.86 11.15
N LEU A 141 0.41 -15.71 10.51
CA LEU A 141 -0.73 -15.37 9.69
C LEU A 141 -0.64 -16.02 8.31
N SER A 142 -1.77 -16.46 7.78
CA SER A 142 -1.91 -16.86 6.37
C SER A 142 -1.67 -15.69 5.41
N GLY A 143 -1.47 -15.96 4.13
CA GLY A 143 -1.30 -14.91 3.12
C GLY A 143 -2.49 -13.95 3.06
N GLY A 144 -3.72 -14.47 3.14
CA GLY A 144 -4.94 -13.68 3.16
C GLY A 144 -5.05 -12.79 4.40
N GLU A 145 -4.74 -13.31 5.58
CA GLU A 145 -4.74 -12.52 6.82
C GLU A 145 -3.68 -11.41 6.78
N LYS A 146 -2.49 -11.67 6.22
CA LYS A 146 -1.47 -10.63 6.01
C LYS A 146 -1.99 -9.53 5.10
N THR A 147 -2.65 -9.88 3.99
CA THR A 147 -3.29 -8.88 3.12
C THR A 147 -4.31 -8.05 3.89
N LYS A 148 -5.17 -8.69 4.71
CA LYS A 148 -6.16 -8.01 5.55
C LYS A 148 -5.53 -7.05 6.56
N VAL A 149 -4.38 -7.40 7.17
CA VAL A 149 -3.62 -6.49 8.05
C VAL A 149 -3.22 -5.22 7.29
N PHE A 150 -2.65 -5.34 6.10
CA PHE A 150 -2.29 -4.16 5.30
C PHE A 150 -3.51 -3.37 4.81
N LEU A 151 -4.63 -4.03 4.52
CA LEU A 151 -5.89 -3.35 4.19
C LEU A 151 -6.44 -2.57 5.40
N ALA A 152 -6.32 -3.10 6.62
CA ALA A 152 -6.67 -2.38 7.85
C ALA A 152 -5.81 -1.12 8.04
N GLY A 153 -4.54 -1.16 7.64
CA GLY A 153 -3.66 0.02 7.67
C GLY A 153 -4.19 1.19 6.83
N ILE A 154 -4.95 0.94 5.75
CA ILE A 154 -5.58 2.02 4.97
C ILE A 154 -6.61 2.77 5.82
N THR A 155 -7.40 2.06 6.62
CA THR A 155 -8.40 2.68 7.53
C THR A 155 -7.70 3.52 8.59
N ILE A 156 -6.57 3.04 9.14
CA ILE A 156 -5.80 3.75 10.17
C ILE A 156 -5.20 5.06 9.64
N TYR A 157 -4.60 5.01 8.45
CA TYR A 157 -3.84 6.15 7.91
C TYR A 157 -4.64 7.07 6.99
N SER A 158 -5.76 6.61 6.44
CA SER A 158 -6.57 7.35 5.47
C SER A 158 -5.75 8.05 4.37
N PRO A 159 -4.86 7.32 3.67
CA PRO A 159 -3.89 7.92 2.75
C PRO A 159 -4.56 8.56 1.54
N ALA A 160 -3.92 9.61 0.99
CA ALA A 160 -4.40 10.25 -0.23
C ALA A 160 -4.22 9.38 -1.48
N PHE A 161 -3.21 8.48 -1.46
CA PHE A 161 -2.90 7.56 -2.56
C PHE A 161 -2.58 6.16 -2.02
N ILE A 162 -3.05 5.15 -2.74
CA ILE A 162 -2.88 3.73 -2.39
C ILE A 162 -2.36 2.98 -3.61
N LEU A 163 -1.33 2.18 -3.41
CA LEU A 163 -0.78 1.26 -4.41
C LEU A 163 -1.07 -0.17 -3.96
N MET A 164 -1.63 -0.99 -4.84
CA MET A 164 -2.00 -2.37 -4.52
C MET A 164 -1.41 -3.32 -5.57
N ASP A 165 -0.53 -4.22 -5.14
CA ASP A 165 0.06 -5.23 -6.02
C ASP A 165 -0.58 -6.59 -5.74
N GLU A 166 -1.44 -7.05 -6.67
CA GLU A 166 -2.23 -8.30 -6.61
C GLU A 166 -3.02 -8.45 -5.29
N PRO A 167 -3.82 -7.45 -4.87
CA PRO A 167 -4.44 -7.42 -3.55
C PRO A 167 -5.53 -8.49 -3.35
N THR A 168 -6.04 -9.11 -4.41
CA THR A 168 -7.05 -10.17 -4.34
C THR A 168 -6.45 -11.56 -4.10
N ASN A 169 -5.12 -11.70 -4.23
CA ASN A 169 -4.45 -12.97 -4.01
C ASN A 169 -4.64 -13.43 -2.56
N HIS A 170 -5.01 -14.70 -2.40
CA HIS A 170 -5.23 -15.35 -1.10
C HIS A 170 -6.41 -14.80 -0.27
N LEU A 171 -7.18 -13.83 -0.76
CA LEU A 171 -8.41 -13.38 -0.09
C LEU A 171 -9.55 -14.37 -0.34
N ASP A 172 -10.34 -14.61 0.69
CA ASP A 172 -11.64 -15.27 0.58
C ASP A 172 -12.66 -14.38 -0.16
N ASP A 173 -13.78 -14.96 -0.61
CA ASP A 173 -14.76 -14.27 -1.42
C ASP A 173 -15.42 -13.07 -0.69
N GLU A 174 -15.64 -13.19 0.62
CA GLU A 174 -16.20 -12.09 1.42
C GLU A 174 -15.23 -10.90 1.47
N SER A 175 -13.94 -11.17 1.72
CA SER A 175 -12.90 -10.14 1.75
C SER A 175 -12.66 -9.51 0.37
N ARG A 176 -12.79 -10.27 -0.72
CA ARG A 176 -12.74 -9.71 -2.09
C ARG A 176 -13.89 -8.74 -2.33
N ILE A 177 -15.13 -9.11 -1.99
CA ILE A 177 -16.30 -8.23 -2.12
C ILE A 177 -16.10 -6.95 -1.30
N ARG A 178 -15.56 -7.06 -0.09
CA ARG A 178 -15.24 -5.93 0.77
C ARG A 178 -14.19 -5.01 0.14
N LEU A 179 -13.12 -5.59 -0.42
CA LEU A 179 -12.08 -4.86 -1.15
C LEU A 179 -12.66 -4.12 -2.37
N TYR A 180 -13.51 -4.77 -3.16
CA TYR A 180 -14.15 -4.15 -4.32
C TYR A 180 -15.00 -2.95 -3.92
N ARG A 181 -15.81 -3.10 -2.87
CA ARG A 181 -16.60 -1.99 -2.32
C ARG A 181 -15.70 -0.86 -1.83
N PHE A 182 -14.64 -1.18 -1.09
CA PHE A 182 -13.68 -0.19 -0.64
C PHE A 182 -13.09 0.59 -1.83
N ILE A 183 -12.57 -0.09 -2.85
CA ILE A 183 -11.95 0.55 -4.03
C ILE A 183 -12.94 1.50 -4.71
N THR A 184 -14.19 1.10 -4.89
CA THR A 184 -15.20 1.92 -5.58
C THR A 184 -15.62 3.15 -4.79
N THR A 185 -15.61 3.09 -3.47
CA THR A 185 -16.10 4.18 -2.59
C THR A 185 -15.00 5.08 -2.03
N ALA A 186 -13.74 4.62 -2.03
CA ALA A 186 -12.62 5.37 -1.46
C ALA A 186 -12.41 6.72 -2.14
N ALA A 187 -12.13 7.77 -1.36
CA ALA A 187 -11.77 9.09 -1.88
C ALA A 187 -10.30 9.18 -2.34
N ALA A 188 -9.48 8.17 -2.01
CA ALA A 188 -8.07 8.09 -2.39
C ALA A 188 -7.88 7.88 -3.90
N GLY A 189 -6.76 8.34 -4.46
CA GLY A 189 -6.26 7.87 -5.75
C GLY A 189 -5.70 6.45 -5.59
N ILE A 190 -6.09 5.51 -6.44
CA ILE A 190 -5.70 4.10 -6.30
C ILE A 190 -5.06 3.60 -7.59
N LEU A 191 -3.87 3.00 -7.49
CA LEU A 191 -3.21 2.26 -8.56
C LEU A 191 -3.19 0.78 -8.18
N VAL A 192 -3.77 -0.05 -9.04
CA VAL A 192 -3.87 -1.50 -8.81
C VAL A 192 -3.16 -2.27 -9.91
N VAL A 193 -2.29 -3.20 -9.53
CA VAL A 193 -1.85 -4.29 -10.40
C VAL A 193 -2.69 -5.51 -10.05
N SER A 194 -3.38 -6.09 -11.01
CA SER A 194 -4.16 -7.32 -10.79
C SER A 194 -4.40 -8.09 -12.08
N HIS A 195 -4.61 -9.39 -11.94
CA HIS A 195 -5.14 -10.29 -12.97
C HIS A 195 -6.62 -10.62 -12.75
N ASP A 196 -7.23 -10.10 -11.70
CA ASP A 196 -8.64 -10.27 -11.37
C ASP A 196 -9.50 -9.38 -12.27
N ARG A 197 -10.21 -10.01 -13.21
CA ARG A 197 -11.05 -9.31 -14.19
C ARG A 197 -12.20 -8.55 -13.53
N THR A 198 -12.76 -9.09 -12.43
CA THR A 198 -13.84 -8.42 -11.70
C THR A 198 -13.33 -7.11 -11.10
N LEU A 199 -12.16 -7.14 -10.48
CA LEU A 199 -11.51 -5.94 -9.95
C LEU A 199 -11.19 -4.93 -11.06
N LEU A 200 -10.56 -5.39 -12.16
CA LEU A 200 -10.18 -4.52 -13.28
C LEU A 200 -11.38 -3.78 -13.89
N ASN A 201 -12.54 -4.44 -14.00
CA ASN A 201 -13.76 -3.83 -14.51
C ASN A 201 -14.36 -2.73 -13.61
N LEU A 202 -13.91 -2.60 -12.36
CA LEU A 202 -14.31 -1.53 -11.45
C LEU A 202 -13.45 -0.26 -11.57
N LEU A 203 -12.35 -0.35 -12.31
CA LEU A 203 -11.38 0.74 -12.43
C LEU A 203 -11.72 1.63 -13.63
N SER A 204 -11.50 2.93 -13.48
CA SER A 204 -11.94 3.95 -14.45
C SER A 204 -11.02 4.07 -15.66
N SER A 205 -9.79 3.58 -15.57
CA SER A 205 -8.78 3.69 -16.61
C SER A 205 -7.66 2.68 -16.42
N THR A 206 -6.92 2.41 -17.48
CA THR A 206 -5.85 1.42 -17.49
C THR A 206 -4.59 2.01 -18.11
N TYR A 207 -3.46 1.76 -17.47
CA TYR A 207 -2.13 1.96 -18.04
C TYR A 207 -1.50 0.60 -18.33
N GLU A 208 -1.03 0.40 -19.57
CA GLU A 208 -0.27 -0.78 -19.95
C GLU A 208 1.22 -0.46 -19.98
N LEU A 209 1.99 -1.10 -19.09
CA LEU A 209 3.43 -0.93 -19.00
C LEU A 209 4.15 -1.88 -19.95
N THR A 210 4.99 -1.32 -20.80
CA THR A 210 5.89 -2.04 -21.71
C THR A 210 7.33 -1.57 -21.52
N ALA A 211 8.29 -2.26 -22.13
CA ALA A 211 9.70 -1.83 -22.10
C ALA A 211 9.94 -0.45 -22.72
N LYS A 212 9.03 0.03 -23.61
CA LYS A 212 9.17 1.30 -24.35
C LYS A 212 8.36 2.44 -23.76
N GLY A 213 7.65 2.23 -22.66
CA GLY A 213 6.82 3.24 -22.05
C GLY A 213 5.47 2.71 -21.57
N VAL A 214 4.51 3.62 -21.42
CA VAL A 214 3.16 3.31 -20.96
C VAL A 214 2.12 3.78 -21.96
N THR A 215 1.10 2.94 -22.19
CA THR A 215 -0.06 3.26 -23.03
C THR A 215 -1.30 3.42 -22.13
N TYR A 216 -2.09 4.46 -22.36
CA TYR A 216 -3.32 4.73 -21.63
C TYR A 216 -4.54 4.21 -22.38
N TYR A 217 -5.46 3.59 -21.63
CA TYR A 217 -6.79 3.17 -22.10
C TYR A 217 -7.83 3.73 -21.12
N ALA A 218 -8.87 4.40 -21.69
CA ALA A 218 -10.00 4.95 -20.96
C ALA A 218 -11.13 3.93 -20.78
#